data_2008942f6215e970a989f4d38ad8d566
#
_entry.id   2008942f6215e970a989f4d38ad8d566
#
_cell.length_a   1.000
_cell.length_b   1.000
_cell.length_c   1.000
_cell.angle_alpha   90.00
_cell.angle_beta   90.00
_cell.angle_gamma   90.00
#
_symmetry.space_group_name_H-M   'P 1'
#
loop_
_entity.id
_entity.type
_entity.pdbx_description
1 polymer ?
#
loop_
_entity_poly.entity_id
_entity_poly.type
_entity_poly.pdbx_seq_one_letter_code
_entity_poly.pdbx_strand_id
1 'polypeptide(L)'
;LGNIVALTLLSVAEWPVWAVVLTTVAAGAGVGIVNGVLVGYMRLRAFLTTLVTLIIVRAVVDMLLLKYSVAIAAAFVDSDLWYYFGEGHVLGLPFSVAVAVVVAIVAHIVLSRTRAGWHVLAVGGSRRSAHNVGIPVRRVICFTYVVSGMLAALAGALFASRLGGAGADTGIGLEIAALTAAVLGGNSLGGGRGSAAKAVIGSIIVMIMVNGLVRLGVTRGGSSLLLGMVLLLAVAIDVRWLKNRQKFLSKVYVSPTYSALPAAPSTTGQSPYALNDRLRPVEAIGLDRIDGPEDVILDEDDNIYVGNRTGDIARFFAPDYQRQEVFAHVGGRPLGMAFARDGSILCCIGGMGLYRITMDRQIEKLTDETNRSWFSVIDDSRLRLADDLDIAPDGRVFFSEATVRYEMHEWPVDCLESRGNGRIICYDPSTRTTRTVLKNLVFPNGICMMHDGQSFLFAETWACRVSRYWFDGPKKGRVETVIADLPGYPDNINRASDGTYWLAVVGMRTPSFDLALKMPGFRKRMARRIAPDEWMYPNINTGCVVRFDADGRIIETLWDLGGESHPMITSMREHKGHLYIGGILNNRVGRLRLDGADPNWTGRQSYWGSSSSGEQA
;
A
#
# COMPACT_ATOMS: atom_id res chain seq x y z
N LEU A 1 25.89 -7.59 31.79
CA LEU A 1 26.20 -9.02 31.64
C LEU A 1 27.63 -9.21 31.15
N GLY A 2 28.04 -8.63 29.98
CA GLY A 2 29.37 -8.83 29.43
C GLY A 2 30.51 -8.48 30.40
N ASN A 3 30.38 -7.37 31.14
CA ASN A 3 31.35 -7.00 32.16
C ASN A 3 31.49 -8.07 33.26
N ILE A 4 30.37 -8.53 33.81
CA ILE A 4 30.38 -9.50 34.92
C ILE A 4 30.83 -10.90 34.47
N VAL A 5 30.40 -11.36 33.29
CA VAL A 5 30.87 -12.60 32.71
C VAL A 5 32.39 -12.58 32.51
N ALA A 6 32.91 -11.50 31.96
CA ALA A 6 34.36 -11.35 31.73
C ALA A 6 35.13 -11.40 33.08
N LEU A 7 34.72 -10.62 34.07
CA LEU A 7 35.38 -10.60 35.38
C LEU A 7 35.26 -11.94 36.13
N THR A 8 34.09 -12.60 36.09
CA THR A 8 33.91 -13.90 36.75
C THR A 8 34.81 -14.95 36.10
N LEU A 9 34.91 -15.01 34.77
CA LEU A 9 35.76 -15.98 34.09
C LEU A 9 37.26 -15.74 34.36
N LEU A 10 37.65 -14.46 34.47
CA LEU A 10 39.01 -14.09 34.76
C LEU A 10 39.40 -14.34 36.22
N SER A 11 38.59 -13.84 37.15
CA SER A 11 38.96 -13.82 38.59
C SER A 11 38.59 -15.09 39.33
N VAL A 12 37.59 -15.87 38.87
CA VAL A 12 37.13 -17.08 39.56
C VAL A 12 37.55 -18.33 38.80
N ALA A 13 37.48 -18.30 37.47
CA ALA A 13 37.80 -19.46 36.64
C ALA A 13 39.22 -19.44 36.08
N GLU A 14 39.95 -18.34 36.23
CA GLU A 14 41.31 -18.11 35.78
C GLU A 14 41.55 -18.48 34.29
N TRP A 15 40.57 -18.16 33.44
CA TRP A 15 40.66 -18.47 32.03
C TRP A 15 41.59 -17.49 31.28
N PRO A 16 42.25 -17.94 30.19
CA PRO A 16 43.08 -17.04 29.39
C PRO A 16 42.20 -15.95 28.72
N VAL A 17 42.76 -14.73 28.64
CA VAL A 17 42.05 -13.53 28.21
C VAL A 17 41.31 -13.68 26.86
N TRP A 18 41.92 -14.37 25.89
CA TRP A 18 41.30 -14.62 24.60
C TRP A 18 40.00 -15.48 24.73
N ALA A 19 40.05 -16.50 25.59
CA ALA A 19 38.90 -17.36 25.83
C ALA A 19 37.78 -16.62 26.60
N VAL A 20 38.14 -15.74 27.52
CA VAL A 20 37.20 -14.85 28.23
C VAL A 20 36.48 -13.95 27.27
N VAL A 21 37.21 -13.28 26.35
CA VAL A 21 36.57 -12.39 25.35
C VAL A 21 35.64 -13.18 24.44
N LEU A 22 36.06 -14.31 23.91
CA LEU A 22 35.23 -15.16 23.05
C LEU A 22 33.97 -15.63 23.75
N THR A 23 34.09 -16.11 24.97
CA THR A 23 32.94 -16.63 25.76
C THR A 23 31.99 -15.51 26.15
N THR A 24 32.52 -14.33 26.49
CA THR A 24 31.72 -13.15 26.78
C THR A 24 30.90 -12.73 25.55
N VAL A 25 31.54 -12.67 24.38
CA VAL A 25 30.87 -12.35 23.11
C VAL A 25 29.83 -13.43 22.76
N ALA A 26 30.15 -14.73 23.02
CA ALA A 26 29.21 -15.83 22.81
C ALA A 26 27.99 -15.75 23.75
N ALA A 27 28.20 -15.36 25.01
CA ALA A 27 27.09 -15.11 25.96
C ALA A 27 26.17 -13.98 25.47
N GLY A 28 26.76 -12.90 24.94
CA GLY A 28 26.00 -11.82 24.31
C GLY A 28 25.23 -12.27 23.06
N ALA A 29 25.85 -13.10 22.23
CA ALA A 29 25.18 -13.74 21.10
C ALA A 29 24.01 -14.60 21.54
N GLY A 30 24.14 -15.35 22.64
CA GLY A 30 23.06 -16.15 23.24
C GLY A 30 21.84 -15.31 23.61
N VAL A 31 22.03 -14.20 24.31
CA VAL A 31 20.94 -13.23 24.60
C VAL A 31 20.34 -12.67 23.30
N GLY A 32 21.18 -12.37 22.32
CA GLY A 32 20.76 -11.92 20.99
C GLY A 32 19.93 -12.97 20.25
N ILE A 33 20.30 -14.26 20.33
CA ILE A 33 19.51 -15.36 19.73
C ILE A 33 18.14 -15.46 20.41
N VAL A 34 18.06 -15.40 21.73
CA VAL A 34 16.78 -15.44 22.46
C VAL A 34 15.87 -14.31 21.97
N ASN A 35 16.33 -13.06 22.00
CA ASN A 35 15.55 -11.93 21.50
C ASN A 35 15.19 -12.07 20.02
N GLY A 36 16.15 -12.52 19.21
CA GLY A 36 15.96 -12.72 17.77
C GLY A 36 14.91 -13.77 17.44
N VAL A 37 14.86 -14.86 18.21
CA VAL A 37 13.84 -15.91 18.06
C VAL A 37 12.47 -15.38 18.48
N LEU A 38 12.38 -14.76 19.65
CA LEU A 38 11.12 -14.22 20.18
C LEU A 38 10.51 -13.17 19.24
N VAL A 39 11.31 -12.24 18.71
CA VAL A 39 10.82 -11.17 17.85
C VAL A 39 10.70 -11.60 16.38
N GLY A 40 11.67 -12.37 15.87
CA GLY A 40 11.73 -12.74 14.45
C GLY A 40 10.84 -13.94 14.10
N TYR A 41 10.84 -14.98 14.92
CA TYR A 41 10.10 -16.21 14.64
C TYR A 41 8.75 -16.25 15.37
N MET A 42 8.69 -15.91 16.66
CA MET A 42 7.44 -15.88 17.43
C MET A 42 6.64 -14.59 17.20
N ARG A 43 7.21 -13.59 16.50
CA ARG A 43 6.56 -12.32 16.14
C ARG A 43 6.07 -11.49 17.33
N LEU A 44 6.71 -11.63 18.48
CA LEU A 44 6.39 -10.81 19.65
C LEU A 44 6.77 -9.34 19.40
N ARG A 45 6.14 -8.42 20.14
CA ARG A 45 6.43 -6.99 20.03
C ARG A 45 7.85 -6.71 20.53
N ALA A 46 8.73 -6.21 19.65
CA ALA A 46 10.16 -6.03 19.91
C ALA A 46 10.45 -5.28 21.21
N PHE A 47 9.80 -4.12 21.42
CA PHE A 47 10.03 -3.28 22.61
C PHE A 47 9.72 -4.02 23.92
N LEU A 48 8.54 -4.66 24.01
CA LEU A 48 8.14 -5.40 25.23
C LEU A 48 9.05 -6.59 25.47
N THR A 49 9.39 -7.35 24.42
CA THR A 49 10.24 -8.52 24.52
C THR A 49 11.63 -8.17 25.05
N THR A 50 12.27 -7.13 24.47
CA THR A 50 13.60 -6.71 24.90
C THR A 50 13.61 -6.11 26.30
N LEU A 51 12.52 -5.44 26.72
CA LEU A 51 12.37 -4.93 28.07
C LEU A 51 12.26 -6.07 29.11
N VAL A 52 11.47 -7.10 28.82
CA VAL A 52 11.38 -8.30 29.67
C VAL A 52 12.73 -9.01 29.74
N THR A 53 13.42 -9.19 28.60
CA THR A 53 14.76 -9.80 28.59
C THR A 53 15.78 -8.99 29.37
N LEU A 54 15.71 -7.66 29.32
CA LEU A 54 16.54 -6.78 30.13
C LEU A 54 16.34 -7.05 31.63
N ILE A 55 15.09 -7.18 32.10
CA ILE A 55 14.79 -7.48 33.50
C ILE A 55 15.34 -8.86 33.89
N ILE A 56 15.13 -9.89 33.06
CA ILE A 56 15.63 -11.23 33.32
C ILE A 56 17.17 -11.25 33.37
N VAL A 57 17.83 -10.64 32.39
CA VAL A 57 19.30 -10.57 32.34
C VAL A 57 19.85 -9.78 33.52
N ARG A 58 19.15 -8.72 33.96
CA ARG A 58 19.53 -7.95 35.14
C ARG A 58 19.45 -8.79 36.42
N ALA A 59 18.37 -9.53 36.60
CA ALA A 59 18.23 -10.43 37.73
C ALA A 59 19.34 -11.50 37.77
N VAL A 60 19.71 -12.07 36.61
CA VAL A 60 20.86 -13.00 36.52
C VAL A 60 22.16 -12.31 36.91
N VAL A 61 22.38 -11.08 36.48
CA VAL A 61 23.53 -10.24 36.83
C VAL A 61 23.60 -10.05 38.35
N ASP A 62 22.47 -9.67 38.97
CA ASP A 62 22.40 -9.44 40.42
C ASP A 62 22.67 -10.74 41.22
N MET A 63 22.18 -11.90 40.74
CA MET A 63 22.48 -13.20 41.33
C MET A 63 23.98 -13.56 41.24
N LEU A 64 24.63 -13.28 40.12
CA LEU A 64 26.07 -13.47 39.93
C LEU A 64 26.89 -12.56 40.85
N LEU A 65 26.48 -11.30 40.99
CA LEU A 65 27.11 -10.34 41.88
C LEU A 65 27.00 -10.78 43.32
N LEU A 66 25.83 -11.24 43.79
CA LEU A 66 25.65 -11.77 45.15
C LEU A 66 26.57 -12.94 45.42
N LYS A 67 26.72 -13.85 44.44
CA LYS A 67 27.55 -15.05 44.61
C LYS A 67 29.05 -14.78 44.56
N TYR A 68 29.51 -13.87 43.72
CA TYR A 68 30.92 -13.61 43.44
C TYR A 68 31.35 -12.18 43.78
N SER A 69 30.65 -11.51 44.70
CA SER A 69 30.84 -10.06 45.01
C SER A 69 32.29 -9.71 45.35
N VAL A 70 32.95 -10.50 46.17
CA VAL A 70 34.32 -10.24 46.62
C VAL A 70 35.32 -10.38 45.46
N ALA A 71 35.18 -11.40 44.63
CA ALA A 71 36.07 -11.63 43.47
C ALA A 71 35.89 -10.63 42.32
N ILE A 72 34.67 -10.08 42.19
CA ILE A 72 34.32 -9.17 41.09
C ILE A 72 34.51 -7.70 41.47
N ALA A 73 34.35 -7.33 42.75
CA ALA A 73 34.41 -5.95 43.21
C ALA A 73 35.82 -5.33 43.10
N ALA A 74 36.85 -6.16 43.21
CA ALA A 74 38.24 -5.75 43.11
C ALA A 74 39.04 -6.87 42.41
N ALA A 75 38.70 -7.17 41.15
CA ALA A 75 39.40 -8.19 40.39
C ALA A 75 40.81 -7.72 40.03
N PHE A 76 41.79 -8.13 40.80
CA PHE A 76 43.18 -7.95 40.45
C PHE A 76 43.58 -9.07 39.47
N VAL A 77 43.75 -8.70 38.22
CA VAL A 77 44.13 -9.64 37.15
C VAL A 77 45.57 -9.35 36.75
N ASP A 78 46.47 -10.24 37.11
CA ASP A 78 47.86 -10.19 36.71
C ASP A 78 48.03 -10.71 35.26
N SER A 79 47.63 -9.88 34.32
CA SER A 79 47.75 -10.19 32.89
C SER A 79 48.01 -8.92 32.07
N ASP A 80 49.21 -8.84 31.49
CA ASP A 80 49.61 -7.76 30.62
C ASP A 80 48.64 -7.54 29.46
N LEU A 81 48.09 -8.62 28.90
CA LEU A 81 47.11 -8.58 27.82
C LEU A 81 45.78 -7.97 28.26
N TRP A 82 45.31 -8.29 29.47
CA TRP A 82 44.07 -7.70 30.01
C TRP A 82 44.23 -6.22 30.33
N TYR A 83 45.39 -5.85 30.91
CA TYR A 83 45.77 -4.46 31.16
C TYR A 83 45.82 -3.67 29.84
N TYR A 84 46.40 -4.27 28.77
CA TYR A 84 46.48 -3.64 27.46
C TYR A 84 45.10 -3.40 26.85
N PHE A 85 44.10 -4.24 27.07
CA PHE A 85 42.74 -3.99 26.62
C PHE A 85 42.06 -2.81 27.30
N GLY A 86 42.39 -2.52 28.57
CA GLY A 86 41.87 -1.39 29.35
C GLY A 86 42.57 -0.07 29.09
N GLU A 87 43.89 -0.08 29.19
CA GLU A 87 44.75 1.12 29.17
C GLU A 87 45.74 1.18 28.03
N GLY A 88 45.89 0.12 27.24
CA GLY A 88 46.82 0.07 26.11
C GLY A 88 46.47 1.10 25.03
N HIS A 89 47.50 1.44 24.27
CA HIS A 89 47.38 2.40 23.16
C HIS A 89 47.83 1.77 21.83
N VAL A 90 47.12 2.07 20.77
CA VAL A 90 47.44 1.71 19.38
C VAL A 90 47.55 3.00 18.58
N LEU A 91 48.70 3.26 17.98
CA LEU A 91 48.95 4.50 17.21
C LEU A 91 48.60 5.79 18.02
N GLY A 92 48.85 5.79 19.32
CA GLY A 92 48.53 6.93 20.20
C GLY A 92 47.07 7.07 20.62
N LEU A 93 46.18 6.17 20.16
CA LEU A 93 44.76 6.12 20.57
C LEU A 93 44.56 5.00 21.60
N PRO A 94 43.68 5.18 22.60
CA PRO A 94 43.31 4.12 23.50
C PRO A 94 42.81 2.88 22.74
N PHE A 95 43.17 1.67 23.17
CA PHE A 95 42.80 0.43 22.49
C PHE A 95 41.28 0.29 22.28
N SER A 96 40.48 0.68 23.25
CA SER A 96 39.00 0.68 23.14
C SER A 96 38.47 1.58 22.02
N VAL A 97 39.16 2.71 21.76
CA VAL A 97 38.81 3.61 20.64
C VAL A 97 39.20 2.98 19.31
N ALA A 98 40.36 2.35 19.23
CA ALA A 98 40.80 1.64 18.02
C ALA A 98 39.81 0.52 17.65
N VAL A 99 39.35 -0.27 18.65
CA VAL A 99 38.33 -1.31 18.44
C VAL A 99 37.01 -0.68 17.97
N ALA A 100 36.57 0.44 18.58
CA ALA A 100 35.33 1.12 18.18
C ALA A 100 35.39 1.63 16.72
N VAL A 101 36.56 2.16 16.29
CA VAL A 101 36.78 2.60 14.91
C VAL A 101 36.70 1.43 13.94
N VAL A 102 37.36 0.30 14.25
CA VAL A 102 37.31 -0.91 13.42
C VAL A 102 35.87 -1.42 13.30
N VAL A 103 35.17 -1.53 14.43
CA VAL A 103 33.74 -1.94 14.43
C VAL A 103 32.89 -0.99 13.60
N ALA A 104 33.09 0.33 13.72
CA ALA A 104 32.36 1.33 12.95
C ALA A 104 32.61 1.20 11.44
N ILE A 105 33.88 0.99 11.02
CA ILE A 105 34.25 0.77 9.61
C ILE A 105 33.60 -0.52 9.09
N VAL A 106 33.72 -1.62 9.81
CA VAL A 106 33.12 -2.91 9.42
C VAL A 106 31.59 -2.77 9.32
N ALA A 107 30.95 -2.18 10.32
CA ALA A 107 29.51 -1.93 10.31
C ALA A 107 29.09 -1.04 9.13
N HIS A 108 29.89 0.01 8.82
CA HIS A 108 29.62 0.88 7.67
C HIS A 108 29.71 0.11 6.34
N ILE A 109 30.76 -0.70 6.15
CA ILE A 109 30.92 -1.52 4.95
C ILE A 109 29.77 -2.55 4.84
N VAL A 110 29.46 -3.24 5.92
CA VAL A 110 28.37 -4.24 5.93
C VAL A 110 27.04 -3.59 5.57
N LEU A 111 26.67 -2.48 6.21
CA LEU A 111 25.38 -1.83 5.98
C LEU A 111 25.27 -1.14 4.61
N SER A 112 26.39 -0.60 4.06
CA SER A 112 26.36 0.19 2.82
C SER A 112 26.72 -0.59 1.57
N ARG A 113 27.51 -1.67 1.67
CA ARG A 113 28.11 -2.36 0.53
C ARG A 113 27.74 -3.83 0.38
N THR A 114 27.06 -4.43 1.38
CA THR A 114 26.72 -5.85 1.32
C THR A 114 25.23 -6.11 1.16
N ARG A 115 24.89 -7.29 0.61
CA ARG A 115 23.49 -7.77 0.51
C ARG A 115 22.83 -7.87 1.89
N ALA A 116 23.58 -8.28 2.92
CA ALA A 116 23.07 -8.37 4.28
C ALA A 116 22.60 -7.01 4.80
N GLY A 117 23.39 -5.95 4.59
CA GLY A 117 23.01 -4.59 4.97
C GLY A 117 21.76 -4.10 4.23
N TRP A 118 21.67 -4.35 2.93
CA TRP A 118 20.49 -3.99 2.14
C TRP A 118 19.23 -4.74 2.61
N HIS A 119 19.36 -6.03 2.97
CA HIS A 119 18.26 -6.78 3.55
C HIS A 119 17.82 -6.19 4.90
N VAL A 120 18.75 -5.79 5.75
CA VAL A 120 18.45 -5.14 7.04
C VAL A 120 17.67 -3.84 6.83
N LEU A 121 18.12 -2.98 5.91
CA LEU A 121 17.43 -1.73 5.60
C LEU A 121 16.06 -1.96 4.96
N ALA A 122 15.94 -2.91 4.04
CA ALA A 122 14.67 -3.27 3.40
C ALA A 122 13.65 -3.81 4.40
N VAL A 123 14.05 -4.75 5.27
CA VAL A 123 13.19 -5.30 6.34
C VAL A 123 12.78 -4.22 7.34
N GLY A 124 13.70 -3.29 7.65
CA GLY A 124 13.42 -2.13 8.50
C GLY A 124 12.39 -1.17 7.89
N GLY A 125 12.41 -0.99 6.57
CA GLY A 125 11.49 -0.11 5.85
C GLY A 125 10.07 -0.68 5.76
N SER A 126 9.94 -1.92 5.33
CA SER A 126 8.66 -2.62 5.25
C SER A 126 8.88 -4.13 5.28
N ARG A 127 8.48 -4.76 6.37
CA ARG A 127 8.57 -6.24 6.51
C ARG A 127 7.75 -6.97 5.45
N ARG A 128 6.57 -6.44 5.09
CA ARG A 128 5.67 -7.03 4.09
C ARG A 128 6.28 -6.96 2.69
N SER A 129 6.75 -5.80 2.28
CA SER A 129 7.39 -5.60 0.97
C SER A 129 8.68 -6.42 0.84
N ALA A 130 9.51 -6.47 1.90
CA ALA A 130 10.71 -7.29 1.92
C ALA A 130 10.39 -8.80 1.78
N HIS A 131 9.32 -9.26 2.41
CA HIS A 131 8.88 -10.65 2.29
C HIS A 131 8.41 -10.98 0.87
N ASN A 132 7.65 -10.08 0.24
CA ASN A 132 7.10 -10.27 -1.10
C ASN A 132 8.20 -10.37 -2.18
N VAL A 133 9.35 -9.73 -1.97
CA VAL A 133 10.54 -9.84 -2.87
C VAL A 133 11.50 -10.97 -2.46
N GLY A 134 11.06 -11.90 -1.60
CA GLY A 134 11.82 -13.10 -1.24
C GLY A 134 12.90 -12.92 -0.18
N ILE A 135 12.97 -11.77 0.53
CA ILE A 135 13.94 -11.57 1.62
C ILE A 135 13.53 -12.40 2.83
N PRO A 136 14.43 -13.20 3.44
CA PRO A 136 14.11 -14.03 4.61
C PRO A 136 14.01 -13.18 5.89
N VAL A 137 12.91 -12.45 6.04
CA VAL A 137 12.67 -11.45 7.10
C VAL A 137 12.99 -11.97 8.50
N ARG A 138 12.58 -13.21 8.82
CA ARG A 138 12.79 -13.82 10.15
C ARG A 138 14.28 -13.98 10.47
N ARG A 139 15.06 -14.49 9.50
CA ARG A 139 16.52 -14.68 9.65
C ARG A 139 17.24 -13.35 9.78
N VAL A 140 16.83 -12.34 9.01
CA VAL A 140 17.44 -10.99 9.06
C VAL A 140 17.21 -10.36 10.43
N ILE A 141 15.99 -10.44 10.99
CA ILE A 141 15.69 -9.92 12.33
C ILE A 141 16.53 -10.65 13.39
N CYS A 142 16.57 -11.98 13.37
CA CYS A 142 17.35 -12.75 14.32
C CYS A 142 18.83 -12.36 14.24
N PHE A 143 19.40 -12.29 13.04
CA PHE A 143 20.79 -11.90 12.83
C PHE A 143 21.12 -10.52 13.42
N THR A 144 20.24 -9.52 13.26
CA THR A 144 20.47 -8.17 13.82
C THR A 144 20.53 -8.19 15.35
N TYR A 145 19.68 -8.99 16.02
CA TYR A 145 19.74 -9.14 17.47
C TYR A 145 20.99 -9.86 17.94
N VAL A 146 21.43 -10.89 17.21
CA VAL A 146 22.68 -11.62 17.52
C VAL A 146 23.89 -10.67 17.44
N VAL A 147 24.02 -9.93 16.34
CA VAL A 147 25.12 -8.96 16.17
C VAL A 147 25.08 -7.88 17.25
N SER A 148 23.91 -7.35 17.57
CA SER A 148 23.74 -6.37 18.65
C SER A 148 24.17 -6.93 20.00
N GLY A 149 23.81 -8.16 20.34
CA GLY A 149 24.21 -8.82 21.58
C GLY A 149 25.73 -9.06 21.65
N MET A 150 26.35 -9.50 20.55
CA MET A 150 27.80 -9.69 20.45
C MET A 150 28.57 -8.38 20.68
N LEU A 151 28.15 -7.30 20.03
CA LEU A 151 28.80 -5.98 20.15
C LEU A 151 28.61 -5.38 21.56
N ALA A 152 27.43 -5.56 22.15
CA ALA A 152 27.17 -5.12 23.53
C ALA A 152 28.04 -5.88 24.54
N ALA A 153 28.24 -7.19 24.34
CA ALA A 153 29.10 -7.99 25.20
C ALA A 153 30.57 -7.65 25.03
N LEU A 154 31.03 -7.39 23.79
CA LEU A 154 32.38 -6.91 23.53
C LEU A 154 32.65 -5.57 24.22
N ALA A 155 31.71 -4.63 24.12
CA ALA A 155 31.79 -3.36 24.83
C ALA A 155 31.85 -3.56 26.36
N GLY A 156 31.07 -4.55 26.88
CA GLY A 156 31.10 -4.94 28.30
C GLY A 156 32.44 -5.52 28.74
N ALA A 157 33.12 -6.29 27.91
CA ALA A 157 34.47 -6.82 28.20
C ALA A 157 35.52 -5.71 28.23
N LEU A 158 35.49 -4.78 27.25
CA LEU A 158 36.38 -3.61 27.22
C LEU A 158 36.14 -2.68 28.42
N PHE A 159 34.88 -2.55 28.84
CA PHE A 159 34.52 -1.76 30.01
C PHE A 159 34.99 -2.43 31.31
N ALA A 160 34.93 -3.77 31.39
CA ALA A 160 35.45 -4.55 32.52
C ALA A 160 36.96 -4.38 32.68
N SER A 161 37.71 -4.46 31.57
CA SER A 161 39.16 -4.29 31.55
C SER A 161 39.58 -2.90 32.04
N ARG A 162 38.83 -1.84 31.69
CA ARG A 162 39.13 -0.47 32.08
C ARG A 162 38.80 -0.14 33.55
N LEU A 163 37.68 -0.69 34.07
CA LEU A 163 37.23 -0.42 35.43
C LEU A 163 37.85 -1.34 36.49
N GLY A 164 38.30 -2.51 36.12
CA GLY A 164 38.82 -3.51 37.04
C GLY A 164 37.80 -4.10 38.00
N GLY A 165 36.52 -3.74 37.90
CA GLY A 165 35.48 -4.21 38.80
C GLY A 165 34.07 -3.99 38.24
N ALA A 166 33.08 -4.57 38.91
CA ALA A 166 31.66 -4.38 38.59
C ALA A 166 30.82 -4.25 39.85
N GLY A 167 29.87 -3.36 39.84
CA GLY A 167 28.86 -3.15 40.89
C GLY A 167 27.44 -3.29 40.34
N ALA A 168 26.46 -3.26 41.24
CA ALA A 168 25.04 -3.31 40.88
C ALA A 168 24.61 -2.20 39.93
N ASP A 169 25.27 -1.04 39.97
CA ASP A 169 24.97 0.12 39.10
C ASP A 169 25.63 0.07 37.75
N THR A 170 26.54 -0.90 37.51
CA THR A 170 27.32 -0.94 36.28
C THR A 170 26.41 -1.10 35.07
N GLY A 171 26.52 -0.14 34.16
CA GLY A 171 25.74 -0.11 32.90
C GLY A 171 24.32 0.40 33.00
N ILE A 172 23.81 0.83 34.17
CA ILE A 172 22.48 1.45 34.29
C ILE A 172 22.46 2.78 33.52
N GLY A 173 21.46 2.91 32.61
CA GLY A 173 21.24 4.12 31.78
C GLY A 173 22.01 4.11 30.47
N LEU A 174 22.94 3.16 30.22
CA LEU A 174 23.64 3.02 28.94
C LEU A 174 22.68 2.68 27.81
N GLU A 175 21.60 1.96 28.09
CA GLU A 175 20.55 1.64 27.12
C GLU A 175 19.86 2.92 26.61
N ILE A 176 19.55 3.86 27.50
CA ILE A 176 18.94 5.16 27.13
C ILE A 176 19.95 6.02 26.38
N ALA A 177 21.21 6.04 26.83
CA ALA A 177 22.27 6.78 26.17
C ALA A 177 22.54 6.26 24.74
N ALA A 178 22.58 4.95 24.55
CA ALA A 178 22.78 4.31 23.23
C ALA A 178 21.60 4.59 22.29
N LEU A 179 20.36 4.51 22.81
CA LEU A 179 19.16 4.83 22.03
C LEU A 179 19.13 6.32 21.65
N THR A 180 19.46 7.21 22.60
CA THR A 180 19.57 8.65 22.34
C THR A 180 20.63 8.95 21.29
N ALA A 181 21.79 8.31 21.38
CA ALA A 181 22.87 8.44 20.40
C ALA A 181 22.44 8.01 19.00
N ALA A 182 21.76 6.89 18.89
CA ALA A 182 21.27 6.38 17.61
C ALA A 182 20.27 7.36 16.95
N VAL A 183 19.30 7.86 17.72
CA VAL A 183 18.26 8.77 17.21
C VAL A 183 18.81 10.17 16.94
N LEU A 184 19.59 10.73 17.87
CA LEU A 184 20.22 12.05 17.72
C LEU A 184 21.18 12.11 16.54
N GLY A 185 21.86 11.01 16.24
CA GLY A 185 22.69 10.86 15.05
C GLY A 185 21.88 10.80 13.73
N GLY A 186 20.55 10.68 13.79
CA GLY A 186 19.63 10.67 12.65
C GLY A 186 19.33 9.28 12.08
N ASN A 187 19.49 8.22 12.90
CA ASN A 187 18.93 6.91 12.60
C ASN A 187 17.44 6.88 13.00
N SER A 188 16.59 6.33 12.14
CA SER A 188 15.15 6.33 12.39
C SER A 188 14.71 5.17 13.27
N LEU A 189 13.92 5.45 14.30
CA LEU A 189 13.26 4.43 15.12
C LEU A 189 12.18 3.64 14.35
N GLY A 190 11.61 4.25 13.30
CA GLY A 190 10.67 3.57 12.42
C GLY A 190 11.31 2.52 11.52
N GLY A 191 12.65 2.44 11.48
CA GLY A 191 13.40 1.50 10.65
C GLY A 191 13.64 1.96 9.21
N GLY A 192 14.32 1.13 8.44
CA GLY A 192 14.59 1.33 7.00
C GLY A 192 15.60 2.43 6.65
N ARG A 193 15.99 3.25 7.62
CA ARG A 193 16.95 4.35 7.42
C ARG A 193 17.91 4.46 8.58
N GLY A 194 19.18 4.42 8.26
CA GLY A 194 20.26 4.53 9.23
C GLY A 194 21.62 4.27 8.60
N SER A 195 22.67 4.63 9.32
CA SER A 195 24.03 4.27 8.95
C SER A 195 24.92 4.21 10.19
N ALA A 196 26.02 3.45 10.10
CA ALA A 196 27.00 3.38 11.17
C ALA A 196 27.63 4.75 11.47
N ALA A 197 27.92 5.55 10.43
CA ALA A 197 28.48 6.91 10.61
C ALA A 197 27.54 7.80 11.44
N LYS A 198 26.23 7.74 11.22
CA LYS A 198 25.23 8.47 12.01
C LYS A 198 25.24 8.03 13.46
N ALA A 199 25.33 6.72 13.73
CA ALA A 199 25.40 6.20 15.09
C ALA A 199 26.68 6.70 15.82
N VAL A 200 27.83 6.71 15.13
CA VAL A 200 29.09 7.22 15.68
C VAL A 200 29.00 8.71 16.02
N ILE A 201 28.49 9.54 15.10
CA ILE A 201 28.29 10.98 15.35
C ILE A 201 27.38 11.21 16.54
N GLY A 202 26.25 10.50 16.60
CA GLY A 202 25.33 10.59 17.73
C GLY A 202 25.95 10.17 19.05
N SER A 203 26.77 9.11 19.05
CA SER A 203 27.51 8.66 20.24
C SER A 203 28.49 9.72 20.73
N ILE A 204 29.24 10.36 19.83
CA ILE A 204 30.16 11.45 20.17
C ILE A 204 29.39 12.64 20.80
N ILE A 205 28.25 13.02 20.20
CA ILE A 205 27.43 14.13 20.72
C ILE A 205 26.92 13.80 22.14
N VAL A 206 26.41 12.60 22.36
CA VAL A 206 25.92 12.17 23.68
C VAL A 206 27.06 12.11 24.70
N MET A 207 28.24 11.62 24.31
CA MET A 207 29.41 11.58 25.19
C MET A 207 29.88 12.98 25.59
N ILE A 208 29.95 13.91 24.63
CA ILE A 208 30.31 15.31 24.90
C ILE A 208 29.29 15.93 25.86
N MET A 209 28.01 15.70 25.61
CA MET A 209 26.92 16.22 26.45
C MET A 209 27.02 15.66 27.87
N VAL A 210 27.12 14.36 28.06
CA VAL A 210 27.21 13.73 29.37
C VAL A 210 28.45 14.20 30.14
N ASN A 211 29.63 14.21 29.50
CA ASN A 211 30.87 14.67 30.11
C ASN A 211 30.84 16.17 30.44
N GLY A 212 30.20 16.98 29.59
CA GLY A 212 30.00 18.39 29.86
C GLY A 212 29.13 18.63 31.10
N LEU A 213 28.04 17.87 31.24
CA LEU A 213 27.16 17.95 32.42
C LEU A 213 27.87 17.54 33.71
N VAL A 214 28.68 16.50 33.67
CA VAL A 214 29.49 16.05 34.82
C VAL A 214 30.48 17.15 35.23
N ARG A 215 31.16 17.81 34.26
CA ARG A 215 32.08 18.92 34.53
C ARG A 215 31.38 20.16 35.11
N LEU A 216 30.10 20.37 34.78
CA LEU A 216 29.26 21.45 35.34
C LEU A 216 28.68 21.08 36.72
N GLY A 217 29.06 19.93 37.29
CA GLY A 217 28.59 19.48 38.59
C GLY A 217 27.14 18.99 38.62
N VAL A 218 26.55 18.69 37.44
CA VAL A 218 25.21 18.15 37.38
C VAL A 218 25.21 16.72 37.92
N THR A 219 24.28 16.44 38.82
CA THR A 219 24.12 15.10 39.41
C THR A 219 23.78 14.02 38.36
N ARG A 220 24.02 12.76 38.71
CA ARG A 220 23.65 11.63 37.83
C ARG A 220 22.17 11.62 37.43
N GLY A 221 21.29 11.98 38.39
CA GLY A 221 19.85 12.13 38.10
C GLY A 221 19.54 13.25 37.13
N GLY A 222 20.21 14.41 37.27
CA GLY A 222 20.08 15.53 36.32
C GLY A 222 20.55 15.19 34.92
N SER A 223 21.66 14.44 34.78
CA SER A 223 22.16 13.96 33.50
C SER A 223 21.19 12.97 32.82
N SER A 224 20.59 12.08 33.62
CA SER A 224 19.58 11.14 33.10
C SER A 224 18.30 11.84 32.68
N LEU A 225 17.85 12.86 33.41
CA LEU A 225 16.69 13.69 33.06
C LEU A 225 16.93 14.40 31.71
N LEU A 226 18.10 15.04 31.55
CA LEU A 226 18.46 15.72 30.29
C LEU A 226 18.54 14.77 29.12
N LEU A 227 19.15 13.58 29.28
CA LEU A 227 19.17 12.55 28.26
C LEU A 227 17.77 12.11 27.85
N GLY A 228 16.87 11.90 28.82
CA GLY A 228 15.46 11.58 28.57
C GLY A 228 14.73 12.67 27.80
N MET A 229 14.92 13.94 28.15
CA MET A 229 14.34 15.07 27.41
C MET A 229 14.87 15.17 25.98
N VAL A 230 16.18 15.02 25.80
CA VAL A 230 16.80 15.03 24.47
C VAL A 230 16.29 13.88 23.62
N LEU A 231 16.15 12.68 24.20
CA LEU A 231 15.58 11.53 23.50
C LEU A 231 14.12 11.80 23.10
N LEU A 232 13.30 12.32 24.00
CA LEU A 232 11.91 12.64 23.73
C LEU A 232 11.78 13.67 22.60
N LEU A 233 12.60 14.71 22.62
CA LEU A 233 12.64 15.73 21.57
C LEU A 233 13.08 15.13 20.22
N ALA A 234 14.15 14.32 20.23
CA ALA A 234 14.68 13.68 19.03
C ALA A 234 13.65 12.71 18.41
N VAL A 235 12.97 11.92 19.25
CA VAL A 235 11.88 11.02 18.80
C VAL A 235 10.70 11.81 18.25
N ALA A 236 10.29 12.89 18.93
CA ALA A 236 9.19 13.75 18.46
C ALA A 236 9.52 14.37 17.08
N ILE A 237 10.77 14.79 16.89
CA ILE A 237 11.25 15.31 15.59
C ILE A 237 11.27 14.20 14.55
N ASP A 238 11.82 13.00 14.84
CA ASP A 238 11.89 11.89 13.89
C ASP A 238 10.50 11.45 13.44
N VAL A 239 9.57 11.24 14.38
CA VAL A 239 8.19 10.83 14.07
C VAL A 239 7.46 11.91 13.28
N ARG A 240 7.58 13.19 13.66
CA ARG A 240 6.88 14.30 13.00
C ARG A 240 7.48 14.59 11.61
N TRP A 241 8.80 14.50 11.49
CA TRP A 241 9.51 14.71 10.22
C TRP A 241 9.30 13.55 9.25
N LEU A 242 9.25 12.30 9.75
CA LEU A 242 8.90 11.12 8.98
C LEU A 242 7.47 11.19 8.41
N LYS A 243 6.48 11.48 9.25
CA LYS A 243 5.09 11.69 8.79
C LYS A 243 5.00 12.80 7.76
N ASN A 244 5.68 13.90 7.97
CA ASN A 244 5.64 15.02 7.03
C ASN A 244 6.44 14.73 5.76
N ARG A 245 7.61 14.11 5.84
CA ARG A 245 8.43 13.80 4.67
C ARG A 245 7.82 12.72 3.78
N GLN A 246 7.23 11.68 4.34
CA GLN A 246 6.47 10.71 3.55
C GLN A 246 5.27 11.38 2.86
N LYS A 247 4.58 12.26 3.57
CA LYS A 247 3.52 13.10 2.98
C LYS A 247 4.04 14.05 1.90
N PHE A 248 5.25 14.59 2.02
CA PHE A 248 5.83 15.50 1.02
C PHE A 248 6.46 14.79 -0.17
N LEU A 249 7.06 13.62 0.01
CA LEU A 249 7.76 12.88 -1.06
C LEU A 249 6.83 11.91 -1.82
N SER A 250 5.77 11.42 -1.18
CA SER A 250 4.76 10.57 -1.83
C SER A 250 3.60 11.35 -2.42
N LYS A 251 3.42 12.64 -2.07
CA LYS A 251 2.34 13.43 -2.64
C LYS A 251 2.76 13.98 -4.00
N VAL A 252 2.11 13.48 -5.02
CA VAL A 252 2.03 14.19 -6.29
C VAL A 252 1.57 15.62 -6.00
N TYR A 253 2.22 16.59 -6.62
CA TYR A 253 1.84 18.00 -6.46
C TYR A 253 0.41 18.21 -6.97
N VAL A 254 -0.52 18.40 -6.05
CA VAL A 254 -1.94 18.62 -6.36
C VAL A 254 -2.12 20.03 -6.88
N SER A 255 -2.56 20.15 -8.14
CA SER A 255 -2.76 21.42 -8.85
C SER A 255 -4.20 21.53 -9.33
N PRO A 256 -5.17 21.84 -8.44
CA PRO A 256 -6.56 21.97 -8.82
C PRO A 256 -6.79 23.09 -9.84
N THR A 257 -7.64 22.80 -10.82
CA THR A 257 -8.10 23.82 -11.80
C THR A 257 -9.50 24.28 -11.43
N TYR A 258 -9.85 25.49 -11.84
CA TYR A 258 -11.23 25.95 -11.79
C TYR A 258 -12.10 25.03 -12.65
N SER A 259 -13.18 24.53 -12.09
CA SER A 259 -14.17 23.74 -12.81
C SER A 259 -15.58 24.20 -12.40
N ALA A 260 -16.41 24.43 -13.39
CA ALA A 260 -17.82 24.73 -13.19
C ALA A 260 -18.64 23.71 -13.98
N LEU A 261 -19.30 22.82 -13.26
CA LEU A 261 -20.23 21.88 -13.87
C LEU A 261 -21.54 22.59 -14.23
N PRO A 262 -22.27 22.11 -15.24
CA PRO A 262 -23.66 22.52 -15.48
C PRO A 262 -24.51 22.37 -14.20
N ALA A 263 -25.63 23.06 -14.11
CA ALA A 263 -26.55 22.89 -12.98
C ALA A 263 -26.97 21.42 -12.90
N ALA A 264 -26.94 20.84 -11.68
CA ALA A 264 -27.43 19.47 -11.52
C ALA A 264 -28.91 19.39 -11.88
N PRO A 265 -29.35 18.36 -12.62
CA PRO A 265 -30.77 18.19 -12.96
C PRO A 265 -31.59 17.96 -11.69
N SER A 266 -32.87 18.35 -11.76
CA SER A 266 -33.79 18.12 -10.65
C SER A 266 -34.00 16.62 -10.41
N THR A 267 -34.02 16.22 -9.14
CA THR A 267 -34.36 14.85 -8.71
C THR A 267 -35.76 14.76 -8.12
N THR A 268 -36.60 15.78 -8.35
CA THR A 268 -37.97 15.84 -7.81
C THR A 268 -39.00 16.05 -8.93
N GLY A 269 -40.24 15.82 -8.62
CA GLY A 269 -41.36 16.02 -9.53
C GLY A 269 -41.39 15.05 -10.71
N GLN A 270 -41.58 15.56 -11.93
CA GLN A 270 -41.63 14.76 -13.16
C GLN A 270 -40.25 14.63 -13.86
N SER A 271 -39.19 14.92 -13.16
CA SER A 271 -37.85 14.72 -13.70
C SER A 271 -37.60 13.23 -14.01
N PRO A 272 -36.90 12.89 -15.11
CA PRO A 272 -36.50 11.52 -15.38
C PRO A 272 -35.52 10.98 -14.30
N TYR A 273 -34.93 11.86 -13.52
CA TYR A 273 -34.09 11.52 -12.37
C TYR A 273 -34.84 11.55 -11.01
N ALA A 274 -36.18 11.54 -11.03
CA ALA A 274 -36.98 11.59 -9.80
C ALA A 274 -36.62 10.43 -8.86
N LEU A 275 -36.42 10.77 -7.59
CA LEU A 275 -36.05 9.82 -6.55
C LEU A 275 -37.14 8.76 -6.34
N ASN A 276 -36.72 7.51 -6.13
CA ASN A 276 -37.59 6.38 -5.85
C ASN A 276 -36.82 5.35 -5.02
N ASP A 277 -37.45 4.23 -4.66
CA ASP A 277 -36.85 3.14 -3.87
C ASP A 277 -36.81 1.82 -4.66
N ARG A 278 -36.67 1.88 -5.98
CA ARG A 278 -36.73 0.71 -6.87
C ARG A 278 -35.57 -0.26 -6.71
N LEU A 279 -34.45 0.15 -6.11
CA LEU A 279 -33.34 -0.73 -5.75
C LEU A 279 -33.50 -1.38 -4.36
N ARG A 280 -34.54 -1.05 -3.59
CA ARG A 280 -34.76 -1.66 -2.29
C ARG A 280 -34.97 -3.19 -2.32
N PRO A 281 -35.67 -3.79 -3.32
CA PRO A 281 -35.86 -5.22 -3.39
C PRO A 281 -34.68 -6.00 -3.99
N VAL A 282 -33.52 -5.40 -4.11
CA VAL A 282 -32.31 -6.07 -4.63
C VAL A 282 -31.90 -7.22 -3.71
N GLU A 283 -31.82 -8.42 -4.26
CA GLU A 283 -31.35 -9.61 -3.56
C GLU A 283 -29.81 -9.56 -3.41
N ALA A 284 -29.31 -9.88 -2.23
CA ALA A 284 -27.87 -9.91 -1.94
C ALA A 284 -27.27 -11.28 -2.19
N ILE A 285 -26.35 -11.39 -3.14
CA ILE A 285 -25.55 -12.59 -3.40
C ILE A 285 -24.19 -12.43 -2.72
N GLY A 286 -23.76 -13.47 -1.99
CA GLY A 286 -22.46 -13.51 -1.36
C GLY A 286 -22.22 -12.47 -0.28
N LEU A 287 -23.28 -12.08 0.46
CA LEU A 287 -23.20 -11.13 1.56
C LEU A 287 -22.08 -11.50 2.55
N ASP A 288 -21.22 -10.54 2.86
CA ASP A 288 -20.03 -10.67 3.72
C ASP A 288 -18.98 -11.70 3.25
N ARG A 289 -19.15 -12.27 2.06
CA ARG A 289 -18.20 -13.22 1.48
C ARG A 289 -17.33 -12.62 0.38
N ILE A 290 -17.62 -11.40 -0.05
CA ILE A 290 -16.86 -10.64 -1.03
C ILE A 290 -16.62 -9.22 -0.51
N ASP A 291 -15.47 -8.63 -0.84
CA ASP A 291 -15.13 -7.25 -0.46
C ASP A 291 -14.87 -6.41 -1.71
N GLY A 292 -15.78 -5.48 -1.96
CA GLY A 292 -15.69 -4.48 -3.03
C GLY A 292 -15.75 -5.08 -4.45
N PRO A 293 -16.84 -5.81 -4.81
CA PRO A 293 -17.05 -6.29 -6.17
C PRO A 293 -17.31 -5.10 -7.10
N GLU A 294 -16.27 -4.65 -7.78
CA GLU A 294 -16.34 -3.44 -8.61
C GLU A 294 -17.10 -3.73 -9.90
N ASP A 295 -16.72 -4.75 -10.67
CA ASP A 295 -17.45 -5.20 -11.87
C ASP A 295 -17.96 -6.62 -11.72
N VAL A 296 -19.04 -6.94 -12.47
CA VAL A 296 -19.74 -8.23 -12.44
C VAL A 296 -19.93 -8.74 -13.86
N ILE A 297 -19.41 -9.93 -14.17
CA ILE A 297 -19.63 -10.61 -15.44
C ILE A 297 -20.19 -12.01 -15.21
N LEU A 298 -20.97 -12.51 -16.16
CA LEU A 298 -21.59 -13.83 -16.10
C LEU A 298 -21.21 -14.67 -17.31
N ASP A 299 -20.94 -15.96 -17.07
CA ASP A 299 -20.70 -16.94 -18.13
C ASP A 299 -22.00 -17.54 -18.70
N GLU A 300 -21.87 -18.49 -19.63
CA GLU A 300 -23.00 -19.17 -20.26
C GLU A 300 -23.79 -20.07 -19.29
N ASP A 301 -23.12 -20.54 -18.24
CA ASP A 301 -23.68 -21.38 -17.17
C ASP A 301 -24.27 -20.53 -16.03
N ASP A 302 -24.40 -19.22 -16.22
CA ASP A 302 -24.93 -18.25 -15.26
C ASP A 302 -24.04 -18.06 -14.01
N ASN A 303 -22.79 -18.55 -14.02
CA ASN A 303 -21.88 -18.29 -12.90
C ASN A 303 -21.42 -16.84 -12.92
N ILE A 304 -21.35 -16.25 -11.73
CA ILE A 304 -20.93 -14.87 -11.55
C ILE A 304 -19.43 -14.81 -11.27
N TYR A 305 -18.73 -13.93 -11.99
CA TYR A 305 -17.33 -13.59 -11.73
C TYR A 305 -17.25 -12.14 -11.29
N VAL A 306 -16.54 -11.90 -10.20
CA VAL A 306 -16.37 -10.56 -9.61
C VAL A 306 -14.96 -10.36 -9.10
N GLY A 307 -14.42 -9.16 -9.32
CA GLY A 307 -13.16 -8.73 -8.70
C GLY A 307 -13.36 -8.38 -7.23
N ASN A 308 -12.36 -8.62 -6.39
CA ASN A 308 -12.37 -8.15 -5.01
C ASN A 308 -11.18 -7.25 -4.68
N ARG A 309 -11.26 -6.57 -3.54
CA ARG A 309 -10.22 -5.64 -3.07
C ARG A 309 -8.89 -6.33 -2.74
N THR A 310 -8.91 -7.64 -2.48
CA THR A 310 -7.70 -8.41 -2.12
C THR A 310 -6.88 -8.85 -3.33
N GLY A 311 -7.41 -8.62 -4.54
CA GLY A 311 -6.75 -9.01 -5.79
C GLY A 311 -7.16 -10.37 -6.33
N ASP A 312 -8.32 -10.88 -5.87
CA ASP A 312 -8.88 -12.13 -6.37
C ASP A 312 -10.04 -11.85 -7.31
N ILE A 313 -10.22 -12.71 -8.31
CA ILE A 313 -11.47 -12.87 -9.05
C ILE A 313 -12.19 -14.06 -8.40
N ALA A 314 -13.33 -13.79 -7.78
CA ALA A 314 -14.18 -14.82 -7.19
C ALA A 314 -15.23 -15.29 -8.19
N ARG A 315 -15.55 -16.60 -8.18
CA ARG A 315 -16.64 -17.19 -8.94
C ARG A 315 -17.70 -17.74 -8.00
N PHE A 316 -18.95 -17.33 -8.23
CA PHE A 316 -20.13 -17.88 -7.58
C PHE A 316 -20.89 -18.77 -8.57
N PHE A 317 -21.24 -19.97 -8.15
CA PHE A 317 -21.89 -20.95 -9.00
C PHE A 317 -23.42 -20.82 -8.98
N ALA A 318 -24.00 -20.80 -10.17
CA ALA A 318 -25.46 -20.87 -10.33
C ALA A 318 -26.00 -22.24 -9.84
N PRO A 319 -27.33 -22.33 -9.54
CA PRO A 319 -28.34 -21.27 -9.61
C PRO A 319 -28.50 -20.48 -8.31
N ASP A 320 -28.02 -21.01 -7.18
CA ASP A 320 -28.27 -20.45 -5.82
C ASP A 320 -27.13 -19.56 -5.31
N TYR A 321 -25.97 -19.57 -5.98
CA TYR A 321 -24.77 -18.79 -5.61
C TYR A 321 -24.25 -19.04 -4.19
N GLN A 322 -24.61 -20.18 -3.60
CA GLN A 322 -24.10 -20.56 -2.28
C GLN A 322 -22.67 -21.07 -2.34
N ARG A 323 -22.30 -21.75 -3.42
CA ARG A 323 -20.94 -22.19 -3.65
C ARG A 323 -20.10 -21.07 -4.26
N GLN A 324 -18.93 -20.81 -3.67
CA GLN A 324 -17.97 -19.79 -4.10
C GLN A 324 -16.57 -20.40 -4.14
N GLU A 325 -15.77 -19.97 -5.11
CA GLU A 325 -14.32 -20.23 -5.12
C GLU A 325 -13.54 -19.00 -5.54
N VAL A 326 -12.24 -18.97 -5.24
CA VAL A 326 -11.30 -18.03 -5.85
C VAL A 326 -10.92 -18.59 -7.21
N PHE A 327 -11.37 -17.94 -8.28
CA PHE A 327 -11.06 -18.36 -9.65
C PHE A 327 -9.61 -18.07 -10.01
N ALA A 328 -9.13 -16.84 -9.73
CA ALA A 328 -7.75 -16.43 -9.99
C ALA A 328 -7.30 -15.36 -8.99
N HIS A 329 -6.00 -15.33 -8.66
CA HIS A 329 -5.38 -14.25 -7.87
C HIS A 329 -4.48 -13.42 -8.76
N VAL A 330 -4.89 -12.18 -9.09
CA VAL A 330 -4.20 -11.33 -10.08
C VAL A 330 -3.21 -10.34 -9.45
N GLY A 331 -3.14 -10.26 -8.13
CA GLY A 331 -2.14 -9.50 -7.39
C GLY A 331 -2.41 -7.99 -7.22
N GLY A 332 -3.18 -7.38 -8.11
CA GLY A 332 -3.72 -6.02 -8.01
C GLY A 332 -5.24 -6.06 -7.88
N ARG A 333 -5.89 -4.91 -7.78
CA ARG A 333 -7.36 -4.85 -7.72
C ARG A 333 -7.96 -5.05 -9.12
N PRO A 334 -8.71 -6.15 -9.38
CA PRO A 334 -9.50 -6.29 -10.60
C PRO A 334 -10.59 -5.21 -10.60
N LEU A 335 -10.70 -4.50 -11.70
CA LEU A 335 -11.69 -3.49 -11.98
C LEU A 335 -12.59 -3.96 -13.13
N GLY A 336 -12.71 -3.25 -14.24
CA GLY A 336 -13.51 -3.67 -15.37
C GLY A 336 -13.09 -5.03 -15.96
N MET A 337 -14.06 -5.86 -16.31
CA MET A 337 -13.87 -7.19 -16.86
C MET A 337 -14.79 -7.46 -18.05
N ALA A 338 -14.32 -8.26 -19.01
CA ALA A 338 -15.13 -8.75 -20.12
C ALA A 338 -14.69 -10.13 -20.58
N PHE A 339 -15.63 -10.94 -21.08
CA PHE A 339 -15.28 -12.21 -21.74
C PHE A 339 -14.81 -11.97 -23.18
N ALA A 340 -13.64 -12.49 -23.53
CA ALA A 340 -13.16 -12.59 -24.89
C ALA A 340 -13.91 -13.70 -25.64
N ARG A 341 -13.74 -13.73 -26.99
CA ARG A 341 -14.41 -14.74 -27.84
C ARG A 341 -14.07 -16.18 -27.47
N ASP A 342 -12.86 -16.42 -27.03
CA ASP A 342 -12.37 -17.74 -26.59
C ASP A 342 -12.79 -18.12 -25.16
N GLY A 343 -13.63 -17.32 -24.53
CA GLY A 343 -14.09 -17.52 -23.15
C GLY A 343 -13.12 -17.05 -22.07
N SER A 344 -11.91 -16.60 -22.41
CA SER A 344 -11.00 -16.00 -21.41
C SER A 344 -11.55 -14.67 -20.89
N ILE A 345 -11.15 -14.31 -19.68
CA ILE A 345 -11.51 -13.04 -19.06
C ILE A 345 -10.42 -12.01 -19.36
N LEU A 346 -10.78 -10.90 -19.98
CA LEU A 346 -9.95 -9.69 -20.02
C LEU A 346 -10.26 -8.86 -18.78
N CYS A 347 -9.23 -8.35 -18.15
CA CYS A 347 -9.37 -7.63 -16.88
C CYS A 347 -8.42 -6.43 -16.82
N CYS A 348 -8.96 -5.24 -16.53
CA CYS A 348 -8.19 -4.09 -16.11
C CYS A 348 -7.81 -4.25 -14.65
N ILE A 349 -6.52 -4.14 -14.34
CA ILE A 349 -6.01 -4.26 -12.98
C ILE A 349 -5.38 -2.93 -12.57
N GLY A 350 -5.97 -2.30 -11.57
CA GLY A 350 -5.50 -1.01 -11.07
C GLY A 350 -4.01 -1.06 -10.65
N GLY A 351 -3.19 -0.19 -11.24
CA GLY A 351 -1.75 -0.12 -11.03
C GLY A 351 -0.90 -1.12 -11.82
N MET A 352 -1.53 -2.02 -12.61
CA MET A 352 -0.82 -3.09 -13.33
C MET A 352 -1.09 -3.11 -14.83
N GLY A 353 -2.27 -2.67 -15.30
CA GLY A 353 -2.63 -2.61 -16.72
C GLY A 353 -3.68 -3.63 -17.14
N LEU A 354 -3.64 -4.08 -18.40
CA LEU A 354 -4.59 -5.02 -19.01
C LEU A 354 -4.03 -6.44 -19.00
N TYR A 355 -4.83 -7.37 -18.50
CA TYR A 355 -4.48 -8.79 -18.37
C TYR A 355 -5.54 -9.68 -18.97
N ARG A 356 -5.13 -10.90 -19.33
CA ARG A 356 -5.98 -11.99 -19.78
C ARG A 356 -5.88 -13.16 -18.80
N ILE A 357 -7.00 -13.70 -18.40
CA ILE A 357 -7.10 -14.85 -17.52
C ILE A 357 -7.84 -15.95 -18.27
N THR A 358 -7.16 -17.06 -18.56
CA THR A 358 -7.76 -18.20 -19.25
C THR A 358 -8.65 -19.00 -18.30
N MET A 359 -9.54 -19.83 -18.85
CA MET A 359 -10.38 -20.72 -18.04
C MET A 359 -9.56 -21.76 -17.26
N ASP A 360 -8.32 -22.07 -17.73
CA ASP A 360 -7.33 -22.87 -17.00
C ASP A 360 -6.58 -22.06 -15.92
N ARG A 361 -7.05 -20.83 -15.62
CA ARG A 361 -6.52 -19.94 -14.58
C ARG A 361 -5.10 -19.43 -14.83
N GLN A 362 -4.62 -19.49 -16.07
CA GLN A 362 -3.34 -18.88 -16.45
C GLN A 362 -3.54 -17.37 -16.62
N ILE A 363 -2.62 -16.59 -16.05
CA ILE A 363 -2.66 -15.14 -16.07
C ILE A 363 -1.58 -14.63 -17.02
N GLU A 364 -1.99 -13.95 -18.07
CA GLU A 364 -1.13 -13.35 -19.07
C GLU A 364 -1.25 -11.82 -19.02
N LYS A 365 -0.10 -11.13 -18.94
CA LYS A 365 -0.06 -9.67 -19.07
C LYS A 365 -0.12 -9.31 -20.55
N LEU A 366 -1.16 -8.61 -20.98
CA LEU A 366 -1.29 -8.11 -22.35
C LEU A 366 -0.52 -6.80 -22.53
N THR A 367 -0.73 -5.83 -21.62
CA THR A 367 -0.01 -4.56 -21.64
C THR A 367 -0.05 -3.85 -20.29
N ASP A 368 1.05 -3.19 -19.93
CA ASP A 368 1.18 -2.31 -18.76
C ASP A 368 1.73 -0.92 -19.13
N GLU A 369 1.96 -0.69 -20.43
CA GLU A 369 2.41 0.61 -20.93
C GLU A 369 1.94 0.85 -22.37
N THR A 370 1.84 2.11 -22.77
CA THR A 370 1.63 2.47 -24.17
C THR A 370 2.93 2.33 -24.96
N ASN A 371 2.83 1.94 -26.24
CA ASN A 371 4.00 1.78 -27.11
C ASN A 371 4.78 3.10 -27.22
N ARG A 372 6.08 3.04 -26.92
CA ARG A 372 6.98 4.18 -27.00
C ARG A 372 7.29 4.51 -28.46
N SER A 373 7.30 5.80 -28.81
CA SER A 373 7.86 6.28 -30.07
C SER A 373 9.04 7.21 -29.80
N TRP A 374 9.96 7.31 -30.75
CA TRP A 374 11.12 8.22 -30.66
C TRP A 374 10.72 9.69 -30.46
N PHE A 375 9.48 10.06 -30.77
CA PHE A 375 8.95 11.41 -30.69
C PHE A 375 8.03 11.64 -29.49
N SER A 376 7.70 10.62 -28.69
CA SER A 376 6.82 10.70 -27.51
C SER A 376 7.59 10.57 -26.20
N VAL A 377 8.66 11.35 -26.06
CA VAL A 377 9.52 11.35 -24.84
C VAL A 377 8.77 11.84 -23.58
N ILE A 378 7.59 12.43 -23.74
CA ILE A 378 6.80 13.08 -22.66
C ILE A 378 5.51 12.31 -22.36
N ASP A 379 5.20 11.22 -23.07
CA ASP A 379 4.04 10.40 -22.75
C ASP A 379 4.39 9.49 -21.57
N ASP A 380 3.65 9.63 -20.47
CA ASP A 380 3.75 8.67 -19.36
C ASP A 380 3.23 7.32 -19.86
N SER A 381 4.16 6.50 -20.33
CA SER A 381 3.83 5.25 -21.03
C SER A 381 3.22 4.21 -20.08
N ARG A 382 3.58 4.25 -18.79
CA ARG A 382 3.10 3.29 -17.79
C ARG A 382 1.63 3.53 -17.44
N LEU A 383 0.86 2.45 -17.39
CA LEU A 383 -0.53 2.48 -16.95
C LEU A 383 -0.60 2.51 -15.42
N ARG A 384 -1.29 3.52 -14.87
CA ARG A 384 -1.43 3.72 -13.42
C ARG A 384 -2.78 3.25 -12.90
N LEU A 385 -3.85 3.58 -13.61
CA LEU A 385 -5.20 3.23 -13.21
C LEU A 385 -6.01 2.84 -14.45
N ALA A 386 -5.69 1.66 -15.01
CA ALA A 386 -6.55 1.00 -15.98
C ALA A 386 -7.84 0.60 -15.24
N ASP A 387 -8.98 1.04 -15.74
CA ASP A 387 -10.25 0.99 -15.01
C ASP A 387 -11.26 0.08 -15.70
N ASP A 388 -11.99 0.52 -16.69
CA ASP A 388 -13.00 -0.27 -17.40
C ASP A 388 -12.60 -0.57 -18.84
N LEU A 389 -13.17 -1.61 -19.44
CA LEU A 389 -12.86 -2.05 -20.80
C LEU A 389 -14.08 -2.55 -21.55
N ASP A 390 -14.03 -2.41 -22.88
CA ASP A 390 -14.92 -3.15 -23.78
C ASP A 390 -14.19 -3.56 -25.06
N ILE A 391 -14.72 -4.57 -25.75
CA ILE A 391 -14.10 -5.21 -26.89
C ILE A 391 -14.87 -4.86 -28.17
N ALA A 392 -14.16 -4.29 -29.14
CA ALA A 392 -14.75 -3.94 -30.43
C ALA A 392 -15.00 -5.21 -31.29
N PRO A 393 -15.91 -5.16 -32.28
CA PRO A 393 -16.22 -6.29 -33.17
C PRO A 393 -15.00 -6.87 -33.89
N ASP A 394 -13.98 -6.05 -34.14
CA ASP A 394 -12.73 -6.46 -34.77
C ASP A 394 -11.69 -7.05 -33.80
N GLY A 395 -12.03 -7.18 -32.52
CA GLY A 395 -11.18 -7.75 -31.48
C GLY A 395 -10.25 -6.75 -30.78
N ARG A 396 -10.23 -5.48 -31.21
CA ARG A 396 -9.49 -4.45 -30.46
C ARG A 396 -10.15 -4.21 -29.10
N VAL A 397 -9.32 -4.03 -28.06
CA VAL A 397 -9.76 -3.74 -26.72
C VAL A 397 -9.59 -2.26 -26.43
N PHE A 398 -10.69 -1.58 -26.14
CA PHE A 398 -10.65 -0.19 -25.68
C PHE A 398 -10.83 -0.18 -24.16
N PHE A 399 -9.96 0.53 -23.45
CA PHE A 399 -10.05 0.64 -22.01
C PHE A 399 -9.70 2.03 -21.54
N SER A 400 -10.29 2.41 -20.41
CA SER A 400 -10.02 3.69 -19.77
C SER A 400 -8.78 3.58 -18.88
N GLU A 401 -8.01 4.65 -18.82
CA GLU A 401 -7.09 4.95 -17.74
C GLU A 401 -7.60 6.20 -17.04
N ALA A 402 -8.20 5.99 -15.88
CA ALA A 402 -8.92 7.03 -15.15
C ALA A 402 -8.00 8.22 -14.82
N THR A 403 -6.74 7.94 -14.51
CA THR A 403 -5.73 8.97 -14.26
C THR A 403 -4.31 8.48 -14.54
N VAL A 404 -3.50 9.29 -15.22
CA VAL A 404 -2.05 9.04 -15.43
C VAL A 404 -1.19 9.56 -14.27
N ARG A 405 -1.80 10.16 -13.23
CA ARG A 405 -1.08 10.85 -12.16
C ARG A 405 -1.12 10.13 -10.81
N TYR A 406 -2.21 9.45 -10.52
CA TYR A 406 -2.49 8.88 -9.21
C TYR A 406 -2.55 7.37 -9.27
N GLU A 407 -2.07 6.71 -8.22
CA GLU A 407 -2.19 5.26 -8.06
C GLU A 407 -3.57 4.90 -7.47
N MET A 408 -3.93 3.61 -7.52
CA MET A 408 -5.24 3.10 -7.06
C MET A 408 -5.63 3.55 -5.64
N HIS A 409 -4.69 3.73 -4.73
CA HIS A 409 -4.96 4.18 -3.36
C HIS A 409 -5.09 5.71 -3.22
N GLU A 410 -4.79 6.47 -4.27
CA GLU A 410 -4.82 7.94 -4.31
C GLU A 410 -5.87 8.49 -5.29
N TRP A 411 -6.66 7.62 -5.95
CA TRP A 411 -7.65 8.05 -6.94
C TRP A 411 -8.60 9.17 -6.47
N PRO A 412 -8.99 9.26 -5.17
CA PRO A 412 -9.83 10.36 -4.72
C PRO A 412 -9.15 11.73 -4.84
N VAL A 413 -7.81 11.78 -4.91
CA VAL A 413 -7.07 13.04 -5.08
C VAL A 413 -7.26 13.61 -6.48
N ASP A 414 -7.48 12.77 -7.49
CA ASP A 414 -7.79 13.21 -8.85
C ASP A 414 -9.08 14.04 -8.90
N CYS A 415 -10.09 13.64 -8.15
CA CYS A 415 -11.32 14.40 -7.97
C CYS A 415 -11.05 15.81 -7.42
N LEU A 416 -10.11 15.97 -6.48
CA LEU A 416 -9.71 17.28 -5.97
C LEU A 416 -8.99 18.13 -7.01
N GLU A 417 -8.27 17.53 -7.94
CA GLU A 417 -7.68 18.27 -9.06
C GLU A 417 -8.73 18.70 -10.08
N SER A 418 -9.67 17.80 -10.40
CA SER A 418 -10.69 17.99 -11.42
C SER A 418 -10.06 18.49 -12.73
N ARG A 419 -9.06 17.75 -13.21
CA ARG A 419 -8.31 18.04 -14.44
C ARG A 419 -8.47 16.89 -15.43
N GLY A 420 -8.19 17.16 -16.70
CA GLY A 420 -8.07 16.13 -17.73
C GLY A 420 -6.80 15.29 -17.57
N ASN A 421 -6.72 14.49 -16.52
CA ASN A 421 -5.59 13.60 -16.25
C ASN A 421 -5.78 12.19 -16.84
N GLY A 422 -6.97 11.88 -17.34
CA GLY A 422 -7.30 10.57 -17.89
C GLY A 422 -7.16 10.47 -19.40
N ARG A 423 -7.19 9.23 -19.88
CA ARG A 423 -7.12 8.89 -21.31
C ARG A 423 -7.87 7.60 -21.63
N ILE A 424 -8.21 7.39 -22.89
CA ILE A 424 -8.69 6.12 -23.40
C ILE A 424 -7.61 5.51 -24.28
N ILE A 425 -7.40 4.22 -24.12
CA ILE A 425 -6.34 3.43 -24.72
C ILE A 425 -6.97 2.33 -25.58
N CYS A 426 -6.33 2.03 -26.70
CA CYS A 426 -6.66 0.89 -27.55
C CYS A 426 -5.49 -0.10 -27.52
N TYR A 427 -5.76 -1.33 -27.15
CA TYR A 427 -4.89 -2.48 -27.35
C TYR A 427 -5.34 -3.27 -28.56
N ASP A 428 -4.42 -3.49 -29.48
CA ASP A 428 -4.65 -4.29 -30.68
C ASP A 428 -3.97 -5.66 -30.50
N PRO A 429 -4.72 -6.74 -30.34
CA PRO A 429 -4.15 -8.07 -30.12
C PRO A 429 -3.42 -8.63 -31.34
N SER A 430 -3.78 -8.19 -32.57
CA SER A 430 -3.15 -8.66 -33.81
C SER A 430 -1.71 -8.16 -33.96
N THR A 431 -1.46 -6.92 -33.55
CA THR A 431 -0.16 -6.27 -33.62
C THR A 431 0.54 -6.21 -32.28
N ARG A 432 -0.14 -6.57 -31.19
CA ARG A 432 0.29 -6.37 -29.78
C ARG A 432 0.71 -4.93 -29.48
N THR A 433 0.04 -3.98 -30.08
CA THR A 433 0.34 -2.56 -29.88
C THR A 433 -0.68 -1.90 -28.95
N THR A 434 -0.18 -1.03 -28.08
CA THR A 434 -0.99 -0.26 -27.13
C THR A 434 -0.82 1.22 -27.43
N ARG A 435 -1.91 1.94 -27.72
CA ARG A 435 -1.85 3.37 -28.06
C ARG A 435 -2.96 4.16 -27.38
N THR A 436 -2.65 5.39 -27.02
CA THR A 436 -3.64 6.33 -26.54
C THR A 436 -4.50 6.84 -27.71
N VAL A 437 -5.82 6.77 -27.53
CA VAL A 437 -6.83 7.20 -28.53
C VAL A 437 -7.38 8.57 -28.18
N LEU A 438 -7.74 8.80 -26.92
CA LEU A 438 -8.21 10.07 -26.40
C LEU A 438 -7.40 10.50 -25.20
N LYS A 439 -7.14 11.79 -25.06
CA LYS A 439 -6.38 12.40 -23.95
C LYS A 439 -7.17 13.51 -23.28
N ASN A 440 -6.68 13.95 -22.13
CA ASN A 440 -7.22 15.10 -21.39
C ASN A 440 -8.68 14.91 -20.95
N LEU A 441 -9.04 13.69 -20.59
CA LEU A 441 -10.36 13.34 -20.07
C LEU A 441 -10.38 13.48 -18.54
N VAL A 442 -11.55 13.82 -18.00
CA VAL A 442 -11.71 14.08 -16.56
C VAL A 442 -12.17 12.81 -15.87
N PHE A 443 -11.22 11.95 -15.50
CA PHE A 443 -11.44 10.64 -14.91
C PHE A 443 -12.37 9.76 -15.76
N PRO A 444 -11.94 9.36 -16.96
CA PRO A 444 -12.71 8.44 -17.79
C PRO A 444 -12.81 7.10 -17.07
N ASN A 445 -14.02 6.58 -16.99
CA ASN A 445 -14.35 5.33 -16.33
C ASN A 445 -15.03 4.39 -17.34
N GLY A 446 -16.29 4.05 -17.18
CA GLY A 446 -17.00 3.09 -18.00
C GLY A 446 -16.84 3.25 -19.50
N ILE A 447 -16.57 2.17 -20.20
CA ILE A 447 -16.51 2.08 -21.67
C ILE A 447 -17.51 1.05 -22.14
N CYS A 448 -18.35 1.40 -23.12
CA CYS A 448 -19.35 0.51 -23.67
C CYS A 448 -19.44 0.67 -25.19
N MET A 449 -19.17 -0.39 -25.96
CA MET A 449 -19.37 -0.40 -27.40
C MET A 449 -20.83 -0.16 -27.73
N MET A 450 -21.11 0.72 -28.67
CA MET A 450 -22.47 0.95 -29.13
C MET A 450 -22.90 -0.16 -30.10
N HIS A 451 -24.22 -0.32 -30.22
CA HIS A 451 -24.83 -1.33 -31.12
C HIS A 451 -24.48 -1.11 -32.60
N ASP A 452 -23.96 0.05 -32.98
CA ASP A 452 -23.48 0.33 -34.35
C ASP A 452 -22.14 -0.34 -34.67
N GLY A 453 -21.43 -0.86 -33.67
CA GLY A 453 -20.12 -1.48 -33.82
C GLY A 453 -19.00 -0.57 -34.31
N GLN A 454 -19.23 0.76 -34.43
CA GLN A 454 -18.29 1.74 -34.94
C GLN A 454 -17.91 2.81 -33.93
N SER A 455 -18.61 2.85 -32.80
CA SER A 455 -18.42 3.84 -31.75
C SER A 455 -18.58 3.21 -30.37
N PHE A 456 -18.09 3.92 -29.34
CA PHE A 456 -18.31 3.55 -27.96
C PHE A 456 -18.70 4.77 -27.12
N LEU A 457 -19.46 4.50 -26.06
CA LEU A 457 -19.76 5.44 -25.00
C LEU A 457 -18.64 5.39 -23.95
N PHE A 458 -18.36 6.52 -23.33
CA PHE A 458 -17.48 6.58 -22.18
C PHE A 458 -17.98 7.59 -21.15
N ALA A 459 -17.85 7.23 -19.88
CA ALA A 459 -18.18 8.09 -18.76
C ALA A 459 -16.99 8.95 -18.36
N GLU A 460 -17.23 10.21 -17.99
CA GLU A 460 -16.25 11.06 -17.31
C GLU A 460 -16.77 11.41 -15.92
N THR A 461 -16.28 10.68 -14.92
CA THR A 461 -16.84 10.67 -13.56
C THR A 461 -16.91 12.06 -12.95
N TRP A 462 -15.81 12.80 -12.89
CA TRP A 462 -15.79 14.12 -12.24
C TRP A 462 -16.33 15.25 -13.11
N ALA A 463 -16.59 14.97 -14.40
CA ALA A 463 -17.29 15.88 -15.28
C ALA A 463 -18.81 15.63 -15.31
N CYS A 464 -19.31 14.58 -14.65
CA CYS A 464 -20.73 14.19 -14.58
C CYS A 464 -21.39 14.10 -15.97
N ARG A 465 -20.70 13.49 -16.94
CA ARG A 465 -21.16 13.40 -18.33
C ARG A 465 -20.85 12.05 -18.96
N VAL A 466 -21.60 11.72 -20.00
CA VAL A 466 -21.32 10.59 -20.90
C VAL A 466 -21.06 11.15 -22.29
N SER A 467 -20.00 10.68 -22.93
CA SER A 467 -19.61 11.06 -24.29
C SER A 467 -19.49 9.83 -25.19
N ARG A 468 -19.56 10.04 -26.49
CA ARG A 468 -19.43 9.04 -27.55
C ARG A 468 -18.21 9.33 -28.40
N TYR A 469 -17.45 8.31 -28.75
CA TYR A 469 -16.32 8.38 -29.66
C TYR A 469 -16.46 7.39 -30.79
N TRP A 470 -16.23 7.85 -32.02
CA TRP A 470 -16.20 6.99 -33.21
C TRP A 470 -14.78 6.54 -33.50
N PHE A 471 -14.51 5.25 -33.35
CA PHE A 471 -13.21 4.68 -33.67
C PHE A 471 -13.13 4.15 -35.11
N ASP A 472 -14.27 4.04 -35.78
CA ASP A 472 -14.39 3.65 -37.18
C ASP A 472 -15.54 4.36 -37.89
N GLY A 473 -15.71 4.09 -39.22
CA GLY A 473 -16.77 4.67 -40.06
C GLY A 473 -16.56 6.13 -40.45
N PRO A 474 -17.60 6.76 -41.03
CA PRO A 474 -17.50 8.14 -41.59
C PRO A 474 -17.23 9.23 -40.55
N LYS A 475 -17.56 8.96 -39.29
CA LYS A 475 -17.35 9.92 -38.16
C LYS A 475 -16.08 9.61 -37.36
N LYS A 476 -15.20 8.77 -37.86
CA LYS A 476 -13.97 8.35 -37.15
C LYS A 476 -13.19 9.54 -36.59
N GLY A 477 -12.80 9.45 -35.31
CA GLY A 477 -12.07 10.49 -34.61
C GLY A 477 -12.93 11.57 -33.95
N ARG A 478 -14.26 11.59 -34.20
CA ARG A 478 -15.18 12.55 -33.61
C ARG A 478 -15.53 12.15 -32.16
N VAL A 479 -15.61 13.15 -31.29
CA VAL A 479 -16.15 13.02 -29.91
C VAL A 479 -17.42 13.87 -29.84
N GLU A 480 -18.45 13.35 -29.19
CA GLU A 480 -19.72 14.04 -29.02
C GLU A 480 -20.25 13.75 -27.59
N THR A 481 -20.70 14.80 -26.91
CA THR A 481 -21.33 14.61 -25.59
C THR A 481 -22.76 14.11 -25.78
N VAL A 482 -23.08 12.99 -25.16
CA VAL A 482 -24.41 12.33 -25.23
C VAL A 482 -25.28 12.79 -24.06
N ILE A 483 -24.72 12.78 -22.84
CA ILE A 483 -25.39 13.32 -21.65
C ILE A 483 -24.44 14.33 -21.02
N ALA A 484 -24.87 15.60 -20.95
CA ALA A 484 -24.00 16.71 -20.53
C ALA A 484 -24.01 16.93 -19.00
N ASP A 485 -25.07 16.54 -18.34
CA ASP A 485 -25.34 16.83 -16.94
C ASP A 485 -26.06 15.66 -16.26
N LEU A 486 -25.35 15.02 -15.36
CA LEU A 486 -25.90 13.96 -14.52
C LEU A 486 -26.07 14.45 -13.08
N PRO A 487 -27.04 13.90 -12.33
CA PRO A 487 -27.26 14.25 -10.93
C PRO A 487 -26.18 13.69 -10.00
N GLY A 488 -25.29 12.88 -10.53
CA GLY A 488 -24.22 12.21 -9.79
C GLY A 488 -23.01 11.88 -10.66
N TYR A 489 -22.14 11.07 -10.13
CA TYR A 489 -20.86 10.69 -10.74
C TYR A 489 -21.02 9.39 -11.54
N PRO A 490 -20.98 9.44 -12.90
CA PRO A 490 -21.11 8.24 -13.73
C PRO A 490 -19.89 7.33 -13.57
N ASP A 491 -20.16 6.04 -13.65
CA ASP A 491 -19.17 4.97 -13.57
C ASP A 491 -19.32 4.03 -14.77
N ASN A 492 -19.39 2.71 -14.62
CA ASN A 492 -19.47 1.78 -15.74
C ASN A 492 -20.76 1.91 -16.54
N ILE A 493 -20.67 1.64 -17.83
CA ILE A 493 -21.78 1.64 -18.79
C ILE A 493 -21.89 0.25 -19.39
N ASN A 494 -23.10 -0.30 -19.49
CA ASN A 494 -23.35 -1.59 -20.12
C ASN A 494 -24.60 -1.57 -21.00
N ARG A 495 -24.64 -2.47 -22.00
CA ARG A 495 -25.78 -2.63 -22.90
C ARG A 495 -26.98 -3.24 -22.20
N ALA A 496 -28.18 -2.85 -22.60
CA ALA A 496 -29.43 -3.47 -22.24
C ALA A 496 -29.99 -4.29 -23.42
N SER A 497 -30.89 -5.25 -23.11
CA SER A 497 -31.44 -6.18 -24.09
C SER A 497 -32.35 -5.53 -25.15
N ASP A 498 -32.88 -4.34 -24.88
CA ASP A 498 -33.76 -3.60 -25.76
C ASP A 498 -33.05 -2.53 -26.62
N GLY A 499 -31.72 -2.56 -26.68
CA GLY A 499 -30.94 -1.61 -27.44
C GLY A 499 -30.62 -0.30 -26.70
N THR A 500 -31.03 -0.18 -25.44
CA THR A 500 -30.64 0.93 -24.55
C THR A 500 -29.36 0.61 -23.77
N TYR A 501 -29.00 1.49 -22.81
CA TYR A 501 -27.79 1.38 -22.02
C TYR A 501 -28.09 1.60 -20.55
N TRP A 502 -27.42 0.84 -19.70
CA TRP A 502 -27.36 1.01 -18.27
C TRP A 502 -26.14 1.79 -17.86
N LEU A 503 -26.26 2.71 -16.92
CA LEU A 503 -25.17 3.54 -16.38
C LEU A 503 -25.21 3.46 -14.86
N ALA A 504 -24.12 3.10 -14.23
CA ALA A 504 -23.91 3.21 -12.81
C ALA A 504 -23.62 4.66 -12.41
N VAL A 505 -24.15 5.09 -11.28
CA VAL A 505 -23.86 6.39 -10.68
C VAL A 505 -23.38 6.14 -9.24
N VAL A 506 -22.06 6.28 -9.06
CA VAL A 506 -21.37 5.88 -7.82
C VAL A 506 -21.66 6.80 -6.63
N GLY A 507 -22.17 7.98 -6.87
CA GLY A 507 -22.53 8.93 -5.82
C GLY A 507 -23.20 10.17 -6.38
N MET A 508 -23.85 10.94 -5.48
CA MET A 508 -24.62 12.12 -5.85
C MET A 508 -23.79 13.41 -5.81
N ARG A 509 -24.05 14.31 -6.73
CA ARG A 509 -23.54 15.68 -6.65
C ARG A 509 -24.15 16.43 -5.47
N THR A 510 -23.33 17.20 -4.78
CA THR A 510 -23.80 18.08 -3.71
C THR A 510 -23.45 19.54 -4.02
N PRO A 511 -24.30 20.50 -3.64
CA PRO A 511 -24.02 21.93 -3.85
C PRO A 511 -22.70 22.37 -3.21
N SER A 512 -22.31 21.76 -2.09
CA SER A 512 -21.04 22.03 -1.40
C SER A 512 -19.83 21.59 -2.23
N PHE A 513 -19.92 20.43 -2.91
CA PHE A 513 -18.86 19.96 -3.79
C PHE A 513 -18.77 20.80 -5.07
N ASP A 514 -19.92 21.12 -5.69
CA ASP A 514 -19.98 22.00 -6.86
C ASP A 514 -19.39 23.39 -6.56
N LEU A 515 -19.61 23.90 -5.35
CA LEU A 515 -18.95 25.14 -4.89
C LEU A 515 -17.43 24.93 -4.73
N ALA A 516 -17.01 23.82 -4.16
CA ALA A 516 -15.59 23.51 -3.98
C ALA A 516 -14.86 23.40 -5.33
N LEU A 517 -15.51 22.90 -6.40
CA LEU A 517 -14.96 22.83 -7.75
C LEU A 517 -14.59 24.22 -8.29
N LYS A 518 -15.35 25.25 -7.93
CA LYS A 518 -15.08 26.66 -8.29
C LYS A 518 -13.97 27.29 -7.44
N MET A 519 -13.44 26.59 -6.41
CA MET A 519 -12.48 27.12 -5.44
C MET A 519 -11.17 26.31 -5.42
N PRO A 520 -10.28 26.43 -6.43
CA PRO A 520 -9.04 25.64 -6.52
C PRO A 520 -8.14 25.76 -5.28
N GLY A 521 -8.01 26.97 -4.71
CA GLY A 521 -7.21 27.20 -3.51
C GLY A 521 -7.75 26.47 -2.27
N PHE A 522 -9.07 26.33 -2.15
CA PHE A 522 -9.71 25.55 -1.09
C PHE A 522 -9.40 24.05 -1.26
N ARG A 523 -9.61 23.49 -2.44
CA ARG A 523 -9.32 22.07 -2.73
C ARG A 523 -7.84 21.72 -2.52
N LYS A 524 -6.91 22.63 -2.87
CA LYS A 524 -5.48 22.47 -2.58
C LYS A 524 -5.19 22.40 -1.07
N ARG A 525 -5.92 23.15 -0.24
CA ARG A 525 -5.80 23.07 1.24
C ARG A 525 -6.41 21.78 1.76
N MET A 526 -7.56 21.35 1.23
CA MET A 526 -8.18 20.07 1.60
C MET A 526 -7.23 18.89 1.34
N ALA A 527 -6.64 18.78 0.15
CA ALA A 527 -5.69 17.74 -0.20
C ALA A 527 -4.49 17.63 0.76
N ARG A 528 -4.15 18.71 1.47
CA ARG A 528 -3.06 18.75 2.45
C ARG A 528 -3.49 18.35 3.86
N ARG A 529 -4.75 18.54 4.22
CA ARG A 529 -5.24 18.47 5.61
C ARG A 529 -6.10 17.26 5.90
N ILE A 530 -6.84 16.79 4.91
CA ILE A 530 -7.82 15.71 5.06
C ILE A 530 -7.30 14.49 4.29
N ALA A 531 -7.48 13.30 4.87
CA ALA A 531 -7.15 12.07 4.19
C ALA A 531 -8.05 11.89 2.95
N PRO A 532 -7.53 11.38 1.83
CA PRO A 532 -8.32 11.23 0.60
C PRO A 532 -9.64 10.50 0.79
N ASP A 533 -9.67 9.51 1.66
CA ASP A 533 -10.82 8.65 1.92
C ASP A 533 -11.94 9.35 2.72
N GLU A 534 -11.59 10.38 3.52
CA GLU A 534 -12.54 11.00 4.46
C GLU A 534 -13.42 12.08 3.81
N TRP A 535 -12.94 12.78 2.80
CA TRP A 535 -13.66 13.94 2.24
C TRP A 535 -14.71 13.58 1.19
N MET A 536 -14.68 12.36 0.62
CA MET A 536 -15.71 11.86 -0.30
C MET A 536 -16.93 11.25 0.40
N TYR A 537 -16.82 10.90 1.65
CA TYR A 537 -17.79 10.08 2.39
C TYR A 537 -19.24 10.57 2.42
N PRO A 538 -19.56 11.88 2.49
CA PRO A 538 -20.98 12.27 2.54
C PRO A 538 -21.74 12.09 1.22
N ASN A 539 -21.03 11.92 0.09
CA ASN A 539 -21.62 11.98 -1.25
C ASN A 539 -21.88 10.62 -1.88
N ILE A 540 -21.43 9.55 -1.25
CA ILE A 540 -21.35 8.21 -1.87
C ILE A 540 -22.21 7.15 -1.19
N ASN A 541 -23.13 7.53 -0.31
CA ASN A 541 -24.00 6.58 0.39
C ASN A 541 -25.27 6.21 -0.37
N THR A 542 -25.48 6.75 -1.58
CA THR A 542 -26.68 6.50 -2.38
C THR A 542 -26.35 5.56 -3.52
N GLY A 543 -27.17 4.56 -3.74
CA GLY A 543 -27.11 3.72 -4.94
C GLY A 543 -28.00 4.30 -6.04
N CYS A 544 -27.49 4.38 -7.27
CA CYS A 544 -28.28 4.79 -8.43
C CYS A 544 -27.83 4.09 -9.71
N VAL A 545 -28.82 3.68 -10.51
CA VAL A 545 -28.63 3.18 -11.87
C VAL A 545 -29.54 3.96 -12.80
N VAL A 546 -29.01 4.37 -13.94
CA VAL A 546 -29.72 5.13 -14.95
C VAL A 546 -29.83 4.30 -16.22
N ARG A 547 -31.00 4.27 -16.86
CA ARG A 547 -31.22 3.69 -18.19
C ARG A 547 -31.45 4.80 -19.20
N PHE A 548 -30.77 4.74 -20.34
CA PHE A 548 -30.83 5.78 -21.38
C PHE A 548 -30.68 5.17 -22.79
N ASP A 549 -31.18 5.89 -23.80
CA ASP A 549 -31.08 5.48 -25.19
C ASP A 549 -29.78 5.95 -25.87
N ALA A 550 -29.60 5.59 -27.12
CA ALA A 550 -28.41 5.93 -27.91
C ALA A 550 -28.17 7.43 -28.12
N ASP A 551 -29.23 8.24 -27.98
CA ASP A 551 -29.19 9.70 -28.11
C ASP A 551 -29.04 10.39 -26.73
N GLY A 552 -28.93 9.64 -25.64
CA GLY A 552 -28.75 10.16 -24.29
C GLY A 552 -30.04 10.56 -23.57
N ARG A 553 -31.19 10.21 -24.13
CA ARG A 553 -32.47 10.45 -23.46
C ARG A 553 -32.64 9.46 -22.30
N ILE A 554 -32.86 9.98 -21.11
CA ILE A 554 -33.06 9.17 -19.90
C ILE A 554 -34.45 8.53 -19.95
N ILE A 555 -34.49 7.22 -19.80
CA ILE A 555 -35.71 6.40 -19.82
C ILE A 555 -36.22 6.19 -18.41
N GLU A 556 -35.33 5.75 -17.51
CA GLU A 556 -35.65 5.50 -16.12
C GLU A 556 -34.44 5.61 -15.20
N THR A 557 -34.71 5.76 -13.93
CA THR A 557 -33.69 5.71 -12.86
C THR A 557 -34.15 4.78 -11.75
N LEU A 558 -33.20 4.04 -11.21
CA LEU A 558 -33.41 3.14 -10.08
C LEU A 558 -32.59 3.66 -8.91
N TRP A 559 -33.21 3.88 -7.76
CA TRP A 559 -32.56 4.46 -6.59
C TRP A 559 -32.64 3.56 -5.36
N ASP A 560 -31.55 3.57 -4.57
CA ASP A 560 -31.49 3.21 -3.17
C ASP A 560 -31.11 4.46 -2.38
N LEU A 561 -32.11 5.18 -1.89
CA LEU A 561 -31.92 6.52 -1.29
C LEU A 561 -31.13 6.49 0.00
N GLY A 562 -31.32 5.45 0.82
CA GLY A 562 -30.61 5.27 2.08
C GLY A 562 -29.23 4.63 1.93
N GLY A 563 -28.94 4.04 0.78
CA GLY A 563 -27.76 3.22 0.59
C GLY A 563 -27.71 2.00 1.52
N GLU A 564 -28.88 1.52 1.94
CA GLU A 564 -29.02 0.40 2.87
C GLU A 564 -28.84 -0.95 2.16
N SER A 565 -29.42 -1.05 0.97
CA SER A 565 -29.42 -2.27 0.17
C SER A 565 -28.16 -2.35 -0.70
N HIS A 566 -27.82 -1.29 -1.47
CA HIS A 566 -26.71 -1.32 -2.41
C HIS A 566 -26.11 0.07 -2.67
N PRO A 567 -25.36 0.62 -1.72
CA PRO A 567 -24.68 1.92 -1.91
C PRO A 567 -23.55 1.83 -2.91
N MET A 568 -23.13 2.96 -3.45
CA MET A 568 -21.94 3.08 -4.31
C MET A 568 -21.88 2.08 -5.45
N ILE A 569 -22.92 2.09 -6.28
CA ILE A 569 -22.96 1.22 -7.46
C ILE A 569 -21.92 1.70 -8.47
N THR A 570 -21.01 0.82 -8.84
CA THR A 570 -19.96 1.07 -9.85
C THR A 570 -20.25 0.35 -11.15
N SER A 571 -20.89 -0.81 -11.10
CA SER A 571 -21.25 -1.54 -12.30
C SER A 571 -22.62 -2.20 -12.21
N MET A 572 -23.18 -2.53 -13.37
CA MET A 572 -24.41 -3.29 -13.48
C MET A 572 -24.43 -4.02 -14.82
N ARG A 573 -24.93 -5.23 -14.83
CA ARG A 573 -25.03 -6.04 -16.06
C ARG A 573 -26.35 -6.74 -16.16
N GLU A 574 -27.03 -6.55 -17.29
CA GLU A 574 -28.26 -7.25 -17.61
C GLU A 574 -27.95 -8.68 -18.12
N HIS A 575 -28.59 -9.67 -17.52
CA HIS A 575 -28.44 -11.04 -17.90
C HIS A 575 -29.71 -11.83 -17.56
N LYS A 576 -30.30 -12.50 -18.56
CA LYS A 576 -31.50 -13.35 -18.44
C LYS A 576 -32.61 -12.73 -17.58
N GLY A 577 -33.01 -11.52 -17.91
CA GLY A 577 -34.11 -10.80 -17.24
C GLY A 577 -33.77 -10.25 -15.85
N HIS A 578 -32.51 -10.27 -15.44
CA HIS A 578 -32.05 -9.71 -14.17
C HIS A 578 -30.94 -8.68 -14.38
N LEU A 579 -30.88 -7.71 -13.51
CA LEU A 579 -29.76 -6.77 -13.39
C LEU A 579 -28.88 -7.20 -12.23
N TYR A 580 -27.62 -7.52 -12.53
CA TYR A 580 -26.59 -7.83 -11.54
C TYR A 580 -25.79 -6.57 -11.26
N ILE A 581 -25.57 -6.25 -10.00
CA ILE A 581 -25.08 -4.95 -9.55
C ILE A 581 -23.82 -5.13 -8.73
N GLY A 582 -22.74 -4.46 -9.13
CA GLY A 582 -21.48 -4.36 -8.40
C GLY A 582 -21.33 -3.03 -7.66
N GLY A 583 -20.38 -2.97 -6.73
CA GLY A 583 -20.05 -1.73 -6.02
C GLY A 583 -18.74 -1.80 -5.29
N ILE A 584 -17.88 -0.84 -5.56
CA ILE A 584 -16.47 -0.83 -5.15
C ILE A 584 -16.22 -0.90 -3.63
N LEU A 585 -17.20 -0.54 -2.81
CA LEU A 585 -17.14 -0.64 -1.35
C LEU A 585 -18.19 -1.58 -0.76
N ASN A 586 -18.92 -2.31 -1.60
CA ASN A 586 -19.94 -3.25 -1.16
C ASN A 586 -19.32 -4.58 -0.69
N ASN A 587 -20.10 -5.33 0.08
CA ASN A 587 -19.77 -6.66 0.58
C ASN A 587 -20.62 -7.77 -0.06
N ARG A 588 -21.25 -7.46 -1.22
CA ARG A 588 -22.22 -8.33 -1.91
C ARG A 588 -22.34 -7.94 -3.39
N VAL A 589 -22.86 -8.84 -4.19
CA VAL A 589 -23.40 -8.57 -5.53
C VAL A 589 -24.91 -8.44 -5.40
N GLY A 590 -25.52 -7.44 -6.05
CA GLY A 590 -26.96 -7.29 -6.12
C GLY A 590 -27.56 -8.07 -7.28
N ARG A 591 -28.75 -8.65 -7.11
CA ARG A 591 -29.58 -9.20 -8.19
C ARG A 591 -30.96 -8.60 -8.13
N LEU A 592 -31.38 -7.92 -9.20
CA LEU A 592 -32.70 -7.31 -9.34
C LEU A 592 -33.41 -7.90 -10.56
N ARG A 593 -34.63 -8.38 -10.40
CA ARG A 593 -35.45 -8.79 -11.54
C ARG A 593 -35.93 -7.54 -12.30
N LEU A 594 -35.80 -7.58 -13.62
CA LEU A 594 -36.28 -6.52 -14.50
C LEU A 594 -37.57 -6.91 -15.17
N ASP A 595 -38.56 -6.02 -15.10
CA ASP A 595 -39.81 -6.23 -15.81
C ASP A 595 -39.65 -5.88 -17.31
N GLY A 596 -40.00 -6.82 -18.19
CA GLY A 596 -39.94 -6.62 -19.65
C GLY A 596 -38.56 -6.78 -20.30
N ALA A 597 -37.52 -7.17 -19.55
CA ALA A 597 -36.23 -7.51 -20.11
C ALA A 597 -36.25 -8.88 -20.80
N ASP A 598 -35.43 -9.07 -21.83
CA ASP A 598 -35.37 -10.33 -22.58
C ASP A 598 -34.76 -11.45 -21.69
N PRO A 599 -35.53 -12.53 -21.40
CA PRO A 599 -35.02 -13.64 -20.60
C PRO A 599 -33.92 -14.47 -21.29
N ASN A 600 -33.71 -14.28 -22.59
CA ASN A 600 -32.68 -14.98 -23.36
C ASN A 600 -31.42 -14.12 -23.55
N TRP A 601 -31.46 -12.85 -23.15
CA TRP A 601 -30.30 -11.96 -23.29
C TRP A 601 -29.18 -12.37 -22.35
N THR A 602 -27.98 -12.60 -22.92
CA THR A 602 -26.78 -12.80 -22.13
C THR A 602 -25.79 -11.67 -22.39
N GLY A 603 -25.02 -11.26 -21.38
CA GLY A 603 -23.97 -10.24 -21.53
C GLY A 603 -22.98 -10.60 -22.64
N ARG A 604 -22.69 -11.90 -22.86
CA ARG A 604 -21.82 -12.39 -23.91
C ARG A 604 -22.40 -12.21 -25.31
N GLN A 605 -23.71 -12.45 -25.49
CA GLN A 605 -24.36 -12.24 -26.78
C GLN A 605 -24.33 -10.77 -27.23
N SER A 606 -24.33 -9.85 -26.29
CA SER A 606 -24.24 -8.41 -26.60
C SER A 606 -22.92 -8.00 -27.24
N TYR A 607 -21.85 -8.75 -26.97
CA TYR A 607 -20.52 -8.47 -27.57
C TYR A 607 -20.33 -9.14 -28.93
N TRP A 608 -20.86 -10.36 -29.08
CA TRP A 608 -20.45 -11.23 -30.19
C TRP A 608 -21.60 -11.67 -31.11
N GLY A 609 -22.84 -11.20 -30.85
CA GLY A 609 -24.03 -11.67 -31.53
C GLY A 609 -24.44 -13.08 -31.07
N SER A 610 -25.59 -13.58 -31.57
CA SER A 610 -25.97 -14.96 -31.37
C SER A 610 -24.91 -15.86 -32.05
N SER A 611 -24.35 -16.81 -31.30
CA SER A 611 -23.50 -17.84 -31.92
C SER A 611 -24.29 -18.58 -32.97
N SER A 612 -24.19 -18.17 -34.25
CA SER A 612 -24.53 -19.04 -35.35
C SER A 612 -23.55 -20.21 -35.27
N SER A 613 -24.05 -21.35 -34.81
CA SER A 613 -23.39 -22.64 -34.91
C SER A 613 -22.80 -22.82 -36.31
N GLY A 614 -21.49 -22.86 -36.39
CA GLY A 614 -20.76 -23.31 -37.54
C GLY A 614 -20.14 -22.23 -38.42
N GLU A 615 -18.96 -21.78 -38.05
CA GLU A 615 -17.87 -21.58 -39.00
C GLU A 615 -16.55 -21.73 -38.25
N GLN A 616 -15.95 -22.90 -38.51
CA GLN A 616 -14.55 -23.19 -38.24
C GLN A 616 -13.70 -22.40 -39.23
N ALA A 617 -12.73 -21.65 -38.71
CA ALA A 617 -11.44 -21.44 -39.36
C ALA A 617 -10.44 -20.89 -38.33
#